data_917f4ac5d5cd12812386a6f726f06675
#
_entry.id   917f4ac5d5cd12812386a6f726f06675
#
_cell.length_a   1.000
_cell.length_b   1.000
_cell.length_c   1.000
_cell.angle_alpha   90.00
_cell.angle_beta   90.00
_cell.angle_gamma   90.00
#
_symmetry.space_group_name_H-M   'P 1'
#
loop_
_entity.id
_entity.type
_entity.pdbx_description
1 polymer ?
#
loop_
_entity_poly.entity_id
_entity_poly.type
_entity_poly.pdbx_seq_one_letter_code
_entity_poly.pdbx_strand_id
1 'polypeptide(L)'
;SQDKELIHAFNHGIDVHTATASKIYHVTLEEVTPEMRRRAKTANFGIIYGISAWGLAERLHISRKEGKELIDGYFDLYPGVKKYMEESVEKARKKEFVETIMGRRRYLRDINSRNAVVRGMAERNAINAPIQGSAADIIKMAMICIQKRIQEEGLMSRMIIQVHDELNFKCHKSEQYLLKSLVTNCMEHVIKLSVPLTVSTGFGNNWYEAH
;
A
#
# COMPACT_ATOMS: atom_id res chain seq x y z
N SER A 1 11.16 -0.33 0.17
CA SER A 1 12.05 -0.16 -1.01
C SER A 1 13.18 0.83 -0.75
N GLN A 2 13.01 1.78 0.16
CA GLN A 2 13.92 2.92 0.38
C GLN A 2 14.17 3.74 -0.91
N ASP A 3 13.18 3.74 -1.79
CA ASP A 3 13.24 4.53 -3.03
C ASP A 3 13.11 6.01 -2.72
N LYS A 4 14.09 6.81 -3.18
CA LYS A 4 14.19 8.23 -2.83
C LYS A 4 13.07 9.07 -3.44
N GLU A 5 12.69 8.78 -4.68
CA GLU A 5 11.65 9.51 -5.39
C GLU A 5 10.27 9.24 -4.76
N LEU A 6 9.98 7.98 -4.39
CA LEU A 6 8.75 7.66 -3.67
C LEU A 6 8.71 8.31 -2.28
N ILE A 7 9.81 8.24 -1.51
CA ILE A 7 9.88 8.87 -0.19
C ILE A 7 9.70 10.38 -0.31
N HIS A 8 10.33 11.01 -1.30
CA HIS A 8 10.15 12.43 -1.57
C HIS A 8 8.69 12.77 -1.87
N ALA A 9 8.05 12.01 -2.78
CA ALA A 9 6.64 12.25 -3.15
C ALA A 9 5.71 12.16 -1.93
N PHE A 10 5.82 11.12 -1.11
CA PHE A 10 5.00 10.96 0.08
C PHE A 10 5.24 12.06 1.13
N ASN A 11 6.49 12.45 1.36
CA ASN A 11 6.83 13.49 2.34
C ASN A 11 6.36 14.89 1.94
N HIS A 12 6.17 15.13 0.64
CA HIS A 12 5.68 16.41 0.11
C HIS A 12 4.18 16.38 -0.28
N GLY A 13 3.46 15.29 0.04
CA GLY A 13 2.05 15.16 -0.29
C GLY A 13 1.76 15.12 -1.79
N ILE A 14 2.74 14.76 -2.61
CA ILE A 14 2.59 14.63 -4.06
C ILE A 14 1.84 13.33 -4.37
N ASP A 15 0.81 13.41 -5.20
CA ASP A 15 0.11 12.21 -5.67
C ASP A 15 1.03 11.34 -6.51
N VAL A 16 1.38 10.15 -5.99
CA VAL A 16 2.34 9.22 -6.62
C VAL A 16 1.89 8.79 -8.01
N HIS A 17 0.59 8.69 -8.26
CA HIS A 17 0.09 8.30 -9.59
C HIS A 17 0.25 9.43 -10.60
N THR A 18 0.03 10.67 -10.17
CA THR A 18 0.30 11.86 -11.00
C THR A 18 1.79 12.02 -11.24
N ALA A 19 2.63 11.86 -10.22
CA ALA A 19 4.08 11.92 -10.37
C ALA A 19 4.61 10.84 -11.34
N THR A 20 4.11 9.62 -11.22
CA THR A 20 4.45 8.53 -12.15
C THR A 20 4.01 8.86 -13.58
N ALA A 21 2.78 9.36 -13.76
CA ALA A 21 2.27 9.75 -15.07
C ALA A 21 3.10 10.85 -15.71
N SER A 22 3.39 11.92 -14.97
CA SER A 22 4.23 13.03 -15.42
C SER A 22 5.57 12.55 -15.99
N LYS A 23 6.24 11.66 -15.28
CA LYS A 23 7.54 11.13 -15.69
C LYS A 23 7.46 10.18 -16.89
N ILE A 24 6.50 9.24 -16.89
CA ILE A 24 6.34 8.26 -17.97
C ILE A 24 5.91 8.92 -19.28
N TYR A 25 5.03 9.92 -19.21
CA TYR A 25 4.52 10.63 -20.41
C TYR A 25 5.34 11.86 -20.76
N HIS A 26 6.40 12.20 -19.98
CA HIS A 26 7.25 13.37 -20.18
C HIS A 26 6.47 14.70 -20.24
N VAL A 27 5.51 14.86 -19.33
CA VAL A 27 4.68 16.06 -19.18
C VAL A 27 4.84 16.64 -17.78
N THR A 28 4.46 17.89 -17.56
CA THR A 28 4.44 18.49 -16.21
C THR A 28 3.32 17.89 -15.36
N LEU A 29 3.34 18.11 -14.05
CA LEU A 29 2.30 17.58 -13.15
C LEU A 29 0.91 18.12 -13.50
N GLU A 30 0.85 19.39 -13.94
CA GLU A 30 -0.36 20.10 -14.34
C GLU A 30 -0.94 19.59 -15.67
N GLU A 31 -0.11 19.06 -16.53
CA GLU A 31 -0.51 18.52 -17.84
C GLU A 31 -0.98 17.06 -17.75
N VAL A 32 -0.84 16.41 -16.57
CA VAL A 32 -1.29 15.05 -16.40
C VAL A 32 -2.81 14.96 -16.48
N THR A 33 -3.29 14.33 -17.54
CA THR A 33 -4.73 14.09 -17.71
C THR A 33 -5.25 13.01 -16.75
N PRO A 34 -6.57 12.99 -16.45
CA PRO A 34 -7.19 11.92 -15.65
C PRO A 34 -6.91 10.52 -16.20
N GLU A 35 -6.85 10.37 -17.52
CA GLU A 35 -6.55 9.09 -18.17
C GLU A 35 -5.09 8.66 -17.97
N MET A 36 -4.13 9.57 -18.11
CA MET A 36 -2.71 9.29 -17.81
C MET A 36 -2.54 8.86 -16.35
N ARG A 37 -3.18 9.59 -15.43
CA ARG A 37 -3.16 9.25 -14.01
C ARG A 37 -3.79 7.86 -13.74
N ARG A 38 -4.91 7.53 -14.39
CA ARG A 38 -5.58 6.23 -14.28
C ARG A 38 -4.67 5.10 -14.75
N ARG A 39 -4.01 5.28 -15.90
CA ARG A 39 -3.05 4.30 -16.45
C ARG A 39 -1.85 4.11 -15.53
N ALA A 40 -1.26 5.22 -15.04
CA ALA A 40 -0.17 5.19 -14.08
C ALA A 40 -0.58 4.49 -12.76
N LYS A 41 -1.78 4.75 -12.25
CA LYS A 41 -2.34 4.05 -11.09
C LYS A 41 -2.40 2.55 -11.31
N THR A 42 -2.90 2.12 -12.47
CA THR A 42 -2.99 0.69 -12.84
C THR A 42 -1.59 0.06 -12.95
N ALA A 43 -0.63 0.79 -13.55
CA ALA A 43 0.76 0.34 -13.64
C ALA A 43 1.41 0.24 -12.26
N ASN A 44 1.33 1.29 -11.42
CA ASN A 44 1.91 1.32 -10.07
C ASN A 44 1.45 0.13 -9.23
N PHE A 45 0.13 -0.12 -9.16
CA PHE A 45 -0.39 -1.28 -8.45
C PHE A 45 -0.01 -2.61 -9.13
N GLY A 46 -0.20 -2.69 -10.45
CA GLY A 46 0.07 -3.90 -11.20
C GLY A 46 1.52 -4.36 -11.05
N ILE A 47 2.49 -3.46 -11.17
CA ILE A 47 3.92 -3.77 -11.08
C ILE A 47 4.28 -4.29 -9.69
N ILE A 48 3.82 -3.62 -8.64
CA ILE A 48 4.04 -4.06 -7.25
C ILE A 48 3.45 -5.46 -7.01
N TYR A 49 2.31 -5.78 -7.66
CA TYR A 49 1.70 -7.11 -7.61
C TYR A 49 2.31 -8.11 -8.62
N GLY A 50 3.37 -7.73 -9.33
CA GLY A 50 4.11 -8.60 -10.24
C GLY A 50 3.38 -8.87 -11.56
N ILE A 51 2.65 -7.87 -12.08
CA ILE A 51 2.00 -7.97 -13.39
C ILE A 51 3.03 -8.09 -14.51
N SER A 52 2.77 -8.95 -15.49
CA SER A 52 3.60 -9.02 -16.70
C SER A 52 3.23 -7.91 -17.70
N ALA A 53 4.12 -7.62 -18.65
CA ALA A 53 3.85 -6.67 -19.74
C ALA A 53 2.59 -7.03 -20.53
N TRP A 54 2.33 -8.33 -20.72
CA TRP A 54 1.10 -8.81 -21.35
C TRP A 54 -0.13 -8.53 -20.49
N GLY A 55 -0.09 -8.84 -19.19
CA GLY A 55 -1.21 -8.59 -18.28
C GLY A 55 -1.52 -7.10 -18.09
N LEU A 56 -0.47 -6.23 -18.12
CA LEU A 56 -0.66 -4.79 -18.07
C LEU A 56 -1.29 -4.27 -19.37
N ALA A 57 -0.82 -4.78 -20.52
CA ALA A 57 -1.35 -4.44 -21.84
C ALA A 57 -2.84 -4.79 -21.96
N GLU A 58 -3.26 -5.97 -21.51
CA GLU A 58 -4.67 -6.35 -21.47
C GLU A 58 -5.52 -5.42 -20.59
N ARG A 59 -5.04 -5.10 -19.38
CA ARG A 59 -5.78 -4.22 -18.44
C ARG A 59 -5.95 -2.79 -18.94
N LEU A 60 -4.97 -2.30 -19.68
CA LEU A 60 -4.97 -0.93 -20.19
C LEU A 60 -5.49 -0.83 -21.64
N HIS A 61 -5.77 -1.96 -22.28
CA HIS A 61 -6.15 -2.03 -23.70
C HIS A 61 -5.10 -1.35 -24.61
N ILE A 62 -3.82 -1.64 -24.38
CA ILE A 62 -2.67 -1.13 -25.13
C ILE A 62 -1.86 -2.29 -25.72
N SER A 63 -0.91 -1.98 -26.60
CA SER A 63 -0.02 -2.98 -27.14
C SER A 63 0.92 -3.57 -26.07
N ARG A 64 1.39 -4.80 -26.29
CA ARG A 64 2.39 -5.43 -25.39
C ARG A 64 3.69 -4.62 -25.31
N LYS A 65 4.05 -3.92 -26.40
CA LYS A 65 5.22 -3.06 -26.46
C LYS A 65 5.05 -1.89 -25.52
N GLU A 66 3.93 -1.16 -25.57
CA GLU A 66 3.60 -0.07 -24.67
C GLU A 66 3.53 -0.55 -23.20
N GLY A 67 2.94 -1.73 -22.95
CA GLY A 67 2.91 -2.31 -21.61
C GLY A 67 4.31 -2.60 -21.05
N LYS A 68 5.26 -3.00 -21.90
CA LYS A 68 6.66 -3.17 -21.52
C LYS A 68 7.34 -1.84 -21.26
N GLU A 69 7.15 -0.86 -22.14
CA GLU A 69 7.71 0.50 -21.97
C GLU A 69 7.24 1.16 -20.68
N LEU A 70 5.97 0.98 -20.30
CA LEU A 70 5.43 1.45 -19.02
C LEU A 70 6.12 0.80 -17.82
N ILE A 71 6.38 -0.50 -17.86
CA ILE A 71 7.08 -1.22 -16.79
C ILE A 71 8.54 -0.80 -16.71
N ASP A 72 9.23 -0.70 -17.85
CA ASP A 72 10.63 -0.29 -17.91
C ASP A 72 10.77 1.15 -17.38
N GLY A 73 9.96 2.09 -17.85
CA GLY A 73 9.93 3.47 -17.37
C GLY A 73 9.59 3.61 -15.88
N TYR A 74 8.73 2.74 -15.36
CA TYR A 74 8.45 2.68 -13.93
C TYR A 74 9.69 2.29 -13.12
N PHE A 75 10.44 1.28 -13.56
CA PHE A 75 11.64 0.84 -12.86
C PHE A 75 12.83 1.79 -13.04
N ASP A 76 12.88 2.52 -14.14
CA ASP A 76 13.85 3.61 -14.34
C ASP A 76 13.58 4.77 -13.38
N LEU A 77 12.29 5.08 -13.15
CA LEU A 77 11.88 6.11 -12.21
C LEU A 77 12.07 5.67 -10.74
N TYR A 78 11.77 4.40 -10.43
CA TYR A 78 11.81 3.84 -9.07
C TYR A 78 12.77 2.66 -8.96
N PRO A 79 14.10 2.86 -9.13
CA PRO A 79 15.09 1.79 -9.08
C PRO A 79 15.13 1.07 -7.72
N GLY A 80 14.79 1.78 -6.64
CA GLY A 80 14.68 1.19 -5.31
C GLY A 80 13.54 0.19 -5.18
N VAL A 81 12.47 0.34 -5.96
CA VAL A 81 11.38 -0.66 -6.00
C VAL A 81 11.84 -1.92 -6.72
N LYS A 82 12.51 -1.78 -7.88
CA LYS A 82 13.09 -2.91 -8.61
C LYS A 82 14.03 -3.73 -7.71
N LYS A 83 14.97 -3.04 -7.06
CA LYS A 83 15.92 -3.66 -6.13
C LYS A 83 15.21 -4.40 -5.00
N TYR A 84 14.18 -3.79 -4.39
CA TYR A 84 13.37 -4.42 -3.35
C TYR A 84 12.74 -5.72 -3.84
N MET A 85 12.15 -5.72 -5.04
CA MET A 85 11.49 -6.90 -5.61
C MET A 85 12.49 -8.04 -5.85
N GLU A 86 13.64 -7.75 -6.46
CA GLU A 86 14.70 -8.71 -6.72
C GLU A 86 15.27 -9.31 -5.41
N GLU A 87 15.62 -8.46 -4.45
CA GLU A 87 16.13 -8.89 -3.14
C GLU A 87 15.11 -9.70 -2.33
N SER A 88 13.81 -9.35 -2.43
CA SER A 88 12.75 -10.07 -1.71
C SER A 88 12.63 -11.51 -2.21
N VAL A 89 12.70 -11.70 -3.53
CA VAL A 89 12.68 -13.04 -4.14
C VAL A 89 13.95 -13.82 -3.79
N GLU A 90 15.13 -13.18 -3.87
CA GLU A 90 16.40 -13.83 -3.55
C GLU A 90 16.47 -14.27 -2.07
N LYS A 91 16.06 -13.39 -1.15
CA LYS A 91 15.97 -13.69 0.28
C LYS A 91 14.99 -14.83 0.57
N ALA A 92 13.82 -14.79 -0.13
CA ALA A 92 12.82 -15.83 0.01
C ALA A 92 13.31 -17.19 -0.48
N ARG A 93 14.06 -17.25 -1.59
CA ARG A 93 14.66 -18.51 -2.09
C ARG A 93 15.65 -19.14 -1.11
N LYS A 94 16.39 -18.30 -0.37
CA LYS A 94 17.38 -18.75 0.62
C LYS A 94 16.73 -19.19 1.94
N LYS A 95 15.68 -18.47 2.39
CA LYS A 95 15.07 -18.66 3.72
C LYS A 95 13.78 -19.48 3.70
N GLU A 96 13.15 -19.61 2.53
CA GLU A 96 11.82 -20.23 2.32
C GLU A 96 10.68 -19.53 3.09
N PHE A 97 10.93 -18.31 3.55
CA PHE A 97 9.92 -17.42 4.14
C PHE A 97 10.25 -15.95 3.89
N VAL A 98 9.26 -15.11 4.07
CA VAL A 98 9.38 -13.65 4.15
C VAL A 98 8.80 -13.15 5.47
N GLU A 99 9.19 -11.94 5.86
CA GLU A 99 8.80 -11.35 7.15
C GLU A 99 8.17 -9.97 6.93
N THR A 100 7.20 -9.65 7.79
CA THR A 100 6.68 -8.29 7.92
C THR A 100 7.69 -7.40 8.65
N ILE A 101 7.45 -6.09 8.70
CA ILE A 101 8.27 -5.15 9.49
C ILE A 101 8.27 -5.48 11.00
N MET A 102 7.28 -6.24 11.47
CA MET A 102 7.17 -6.73 12.85
C MET A 102 7.75 -8.15 13.04
N GLY A 103 8.40 -8.70 12.03
CA GLY A 103 9.02 -10.03 12.09
C GLY A 103 8.06 -11.22 11.97
N ARG A 104 6.79 -10.99 11.63
CA ARG A 104 5.83 -12.07 11.41
C ARG A 104 6.14 -12.77 10.09
N ARG A 105 6.28 -14.09 10.12
CA ARG A 105 6.74 -14.91 8.99
C ARG A 105 5.58 -15.45 8.15
N ARG A 106 5.81 -15.47 6.83
CA ARG A 106 5.03 -16.22 5.86
C ARG A 106 5.94 -17.19 5.13
N TYR A 107 5.72 -18.48 5.31
CA TYR A 107 6.48 -19.54 4.62
C TYR A 107 6.07 -19.65 3.16
N LEU A 108 7.05 -19.82 2.28
CA LEU A 108 6.90 -19.91 0.83
C LEU A 108 7.57 -21.20 0.32
N ARG A 109 6.99 -22.33 0.66
CA ARG A 109 7.54 -23.68 0.35
C ARG A 109 7.76 -23.90 -1.14
N ASP A 110 6.97 -23.23 -1.98
CA ASP A 110 7.00 -23.37 -3.43
C ASP A 110 7.97 -22.39 -4.13
N ILE A 111 8.73 -21.59 -3.40
CA ILE A 111 9.60 -20.54 -3.96
C ILE A 111 10.70 -21.13 -4.87
N ASN A 112 11.13 -22.36 -4.61
CA ASN A 112 12.13 -23.10 -5.38
C ASN A 112 11.51 -24.20 -6.27
N SER A 113 10.20 -24.17 -6.51
CA SER A 113 9.51 -25.16 -7.34
C SER A 113 10.07 -25.21 -8.76
N ARG A 114 10.20 -26.41 -9.33
CA ARG A 114 10.56 -26.63 -10.74
C ARG A 114 9.45 -26.19 -11.68
N ASN A 115 8.19 -26.22 -11.25
CA ASN A 115 7.07 -25.73 -12.01
C ASN A 115 7.09 -24.18 -12.04
N ALA A 116 7.27 -23.60 -13.22
CA ALA A 116 7.39 -22.15 -13.40
C ALA A 116 6.15 -21.37 -12.97
N VAL A 117 4.94 -21.94 -13.12
CA VAL A 117 3.68 -21.29 -12.72
C VAL A 117 3.59 -21.19 -11.19
N VAL A 118 3.86 -22.32 -10.50
CA VAL A 118 3.84 -22.41 -9.05
C VAL A 118 4.92 -21.51 -8.44
N ARG A 119 6.15 -21.57 -8.99
CA ARG A 119 7.25 -20.69 -8.58
C ARG A 119 6.91 -19.22 -8.76
N GLY A 120 6.38 -18.83 -9.92
CA GLY A 120 5.99 -17.44 -10.19
C GLY A 120 4.92 -16.91 -9.22
N MET A 121 4.01 -17.76 -8.75
CA MET A 121 3.05 -17.39 -7.70
C MET A 121 3.77 -17.16 -6.35
N ALA A 122 4.71 -18.02 -5.99
CA ALA A 122 5.50 -17.87 -4.78
C ALA A 122 6.41 -16.63 -4.82
N GLU A 123 6.99 -16.29 -5.97
CA GLU A 123 7.79 -15.07 -6.18
C GLU A 123 6.93 -13.79 -6.01
N ARG A 124 5.71 -13.76 -6.57
CA ARG A 124 4.76 -12.66 -6.31
C ARG A 124 4.41 -12.55 -4.82
N ASN A 125 4.20 -13.67 -4.15
CA ASN A 125 3.97 -13.68 -2.70
C ASN A 125 5.19 -13.20 -1.91
N ALA A 126 6.42 -13.49 -2.37
CA ALA A 126 7.65 -13.01 -1.73
C ALA A 126 7.74 -11.48 -1.73
N ILE A 127 7.26 -10.83 -2.78
CA ILE A 127 7.23 -9.37 -2.91
C ILE A 127 6.08 -8.76 -2.09
N ASN A 128 4.87 -9.32 -2.20
CA ASN A 128 3.66 -8.71 -1.69
C ASN A 128 3.39 -9.00 -0.21
N ALA A 129 3.73 -10.20 0.26
CA ALA A 129 3.38 -10.60 1.63
C ALA A 129 4.05 -9.74 2.72
N PRO A 130 5.31 -9.29 2.59
CA PRO A 130 5.89 -8.34 3.54
C PRO A 130 5.11 -7.04 3.63
N ILE A 131 4.68 -6.49 2.49
CA ILE A 131 3.96 -5.22 2.41
C ILE A 131 2.56 -5.36 3.01
N GLN A 132 1.76 -6.30 2.50
CA GLN A 132 0.38 -6.52 2.97
C GLN A 132 0.35 -6.98 4.43
N GLY A 133 1.30 -7.86 4.81
CA GLY A 133 1.42 -8.31 6.19
C GLY A 133 1.80 -7.18 7.14
N SER A 134 2.70 -6.28 6.73
CA SER A 134 3.06 -5.11 7.53
C SER A 134 1.90 -4.13 7.69
N ALA A 135 1.12 -3.89 6.63
CA ALA A 135 -0.10 -3.10 6.73
C ALA A 135 -1.10 -3.70 7.72
N ALA A 136 -1.27 -5.04 7.69
CA ALA A 136 -2.12 -5.75 8.65
C ALA A 136 -1.59 -5.69 10.10
N ASP A 137 -0.28 -5.64 10.29
CA ASP A 137 0.31 -5.47 11.61
C ASP A 137 0.08 -4.05 12.13
N ILE A 138 0.29 -3.03 11.29
CA ILE A 138 0.09 -1.62 11.61
C ILE A 138 -1.36 -1.36 12.04
N ILE A 139 -2.34 -1.80 11.25
CA ILE A 139 -3.75 -1.57 11.59
C ILE A 139 -4.13 -2.25 12.91
N LYS A 140 -3.64 -3.45 13.19
CA LYS A 140 -3.90 -4.16 14.45
C LYS A 140 -3.28 -3.45 15.66
N MET A 141 -2.08 -2.91 15.51
CA MET A 141 -1.45 -2.10 16.56
C MET A 141 -2.24 -0.82 16.82
N ALA A 142 -2.71 -0.16 15.75
CA ALA A 142 -3.58 1.00 15.87
C ALA A 142 -4.89 0.64 16.59
N MET A 143 -5.53 -0.47 16.24
CA MET A 143 -6.75 -0.95 16.93
C MET A 143 -6.52 -1.17 18.43
N ILE A 144 -5.39 -1.75 18.81
CA ILE A 144 -5.04 -1.96 20.23
C ILE A 144 -4.83 -0.62 20.92
N CYS A 145 -4.10 0.32 20.32
CA CYS A 145 -3.90 1.67 20.84
C CYS A 145 -5.24 2.39 21.04
N ILE A 146 -6.09 2.39 20.01
CA ILE A 146 -7.40 3.06 20.03
C ILE A 146 -8.29 2.46 21.14
N GLN A 147 -8.40 1.13 21.21
CA GLN A 147 -9.24 0.46 22.20
C GLN A 147 -8.79 0.77 23.62
N LYS A 148 -7.48 0.77 23.87
CA LYS A 148 -6.92 1.15 25.17
C LYS A 148 -7.29 2.59 25.52
N ARG A 149 -7.10 3.54 24.62
CA ARG A 149 -7.40 4.96 24.81
C ARG A 149 -8.89 5.22 25.03
N ILE A 150 -9.79 4.55 24.29
CA ILE A 150 -11.25 4.63 24.49
C ILE A 150 -11.62 4.21 25.92
N GLN A 151 -10.99 3.16 26.44
CA GLN A 151 -11.23 2.70 27.80
C GLN A 151 -10.67 3.65 28.86
N GLU A 152 -9.44 4.13 28.70
CA GLU A 152 -8.78 5.05 29.61
C GLU A 152 -9.48 6.41 29.71
N GLU A 153 -10.03 6.90 28.60
CA GLU A 153 -10.76 8.17 28.53
C GLU A 153 -12.27 8.00 28.84
N GLY A 154 -12.73 6.77 29.15
CA GLY A 154 -14.11 6.47 29.53
C GLY A 154 -15.14 6.77 28.43
N LEU A 155 -14.77 6.66 27.16
CA LEU A 155 -15.66 6.99 26.05
C LEU A 155 -16.80 5.96 25.89
N MET A 156 -17.98 6.44 25.53
CA MET A 156 -19.14 5.63 25.16
C MET A 156 -19.05 5.10 23.71
N SER A 157 -18.23 5.76 22.91
CA SER A 157 -17.95 5.36 21.51
C SER A 157 -17.24 4.01 21.46
N ARG A 158 -17.48 3.23 20.40
CA ARG A 158 -16.92 1.88 20.26
C ARG A 158 -16.45 1.63 18.85
N MET A 159 -15.31 0.96 18.71
CA MET A 159 -14.87 0.36 17.45
C MET A 159 -15.76 -0.84 17.13
N ILE A 160 -16.30 -0.90 15.90
CA ILE A 160 -17.28 -1.92 15.49
C ILE A 160 -16.64 -2.95 14.55
N ILE A 161 -15.98 -2.47 13.49
CA ILE A 161 -15.49 -3.33 12.41
C ILE A 161 -14.26 -2.72 11.76
N GLN A 162 -13.39 -3.58 11.26
CA GLN A 162 -12.30 -3.26 10.35
C GLN A 162 -12.65 -3.75 8.95
N VAL A 163 -12.51 -2.88 7.94
CA VAL A 163 -12.66 -3.22 6.53
C VAL A 163 -11.37 -2.79 5.81
N HIS A 164 -10.52 -3.74 5.41
CA HIS A 164 -9.20 -3.49 4.84
C HIS A 164 -8.32 -2.59 5.73
N ASP A 165 -8.14 -1.34 5.36
CA ASP A 165 -7.36 -0.30 6.04
C ASP A 165 -8.22 0.74 6.77
N GLU A 166 -9.53 0.53 6.80
CA GLU A 166 -10.54 1.38 7.42
C GLU A 166 -11.02 0.81 8.76
N LEU A 167 -11.20 1.69 9.75
CA LEU A 167 -11.80 1.37 11.05
C LEU A 167 -13.11 2.13 11.22
N ASN A 168 -14.18 1.39 11.48
CA ASN A 168 -15.51 1.94 11.67
C ASN A 168 -15.88 1.96 13.16
N PHE A 169 -16.51 3.06 13.58
CA PHE A 169 -16.89 3.31 14.97
C PHE A 169 -18.36 3.66 15.09
N LYS A 170 -19.00 3.16 16.15
CA LYS A 170 -20.22 3.75 16.64
C LYS A 170 -19.83 4.92 17.54
N CYS A 171 -19.97 6.15 17.02
CA CYS A 171 -19.56 7.37 17.71
C CYS A 171 -20.72 7.95 18.51
N HIS A 172 -20.49 8.28 19.78
CA HIS A 172 -21.44 9.09 20.55
C HIS A 172 -21.35 10.54 20.10
N LYS A 173 -22.49 11.20 19.91
CA LYS A 173 -22.54 12.55 19.31
C LYS A 173 -21.71 13.59 20.04
N SER A 174 -21.64 13.53 21.38
CA SER A 174 -20.81 14.46 22.16
C SER A 174 -19.31 14.17 22.11
N GLU A 175 -18.90 13.02 21.56
CA GLU A 175 -17.51 12.57 21.57
C GLU A 175 -16.85 12.67 20.19
N GLN A 176 -17.54 13.20 19.17
CA GLN A 176 -17.05 13.22 17.77
C GLN A 176 -15.66 13.82 17.63
N TYR A 177 -15.43 14.99 18.22
CA TYR A 177 -14.15 15.67 18.13
C TYR A 177 -13.04 14.87 18.84
N LEU A 178 -13.31 14.40 20.07
CA LEU A 178 -12.37 13.65 20.87
C LEU A 178 -12.02 12.31 20.23
N LEU A 179 -13.02 11.56 19.78
CA LEU A 179 -12.82 10.28 19.09
C LEU A 179 -12.01 10.46 17.80
N LYS A 180 -12.34 11.48 16.99
CA LYS A 180 -11.59 11.80 15.78
C LYS A 180 -10.11 12.04 16.09
N SER A 181 -9.82 12.91 17.04
CA SER A 181 -8.44 13.25 17.44
C SER A 181 -7.68 12.04 17.97
N LEU A 182 -8.32 11.24 18.83
CA LEU A 182 -7.75 10.03 19.41
C LEU A 182 -7.42 8.98 18.31
N VAL A 183 -8.38 8.69 17.44
CA VAL A 183 -8.21 7.70 16.36
C VAL A 183 -7.12 8.13 15.39
N THR A 184 -7.17 9.38 14.91
CA THR A 184 -6.15 9.92 14.00
C THR A 184 -4.77 9.82 14.63
N ASN A 185 -4.60 10.27 15.86
CA ASN A 185 -3.32 10.21 16.57
C ASN A 185 -2.79 8.77 16.72
N CYS A 186 -3.65 7.82 17.15
CA CYS A 186 -3.25 6.42 17.27
C CYS A 186 -2.84 5.80 15.92
N MET A 187 -3.57 6.10 14.84
CA MET A 187 -3.27 5.50 13.54
C MET A 187 -2.02 6.10 12.89
N GLU A 188 -1.84 7.41 12.97
CA GLU A 188 -0.71 8.09 12.33
C GLU A 188 0.62 7.87 13.04
N HIS A 189 0.59 7.65 14.38
CA HIS A 189 1.78 7.54 15.20
C HIS A 189 2.07 6.14 15.73
N VAL A 190 1.31 5.13 15.30
CA VAL A 190 1.47 3.74 15.76
C VAL A 190 2.85 3.15 15.45
N ILE A 191 3.49 3.61 14.38
CA ILE A 191 4.83 3.22 13.97
C ILE A 191 5.54 4.38 13.29
N LYS A 192 6.85 4.48 13.52
CA LYS A 192 7.69 5.48 12.82
C LYS A 192 8.19 4.88 11.50
N LEU A 193 7.77 5.46 10.39
CA LEU A 193 8.23 5.13 9.04
C LEU A 193 9.04 6.29 8.44
N SER A 194 9.67 6.06 7.29
CA SER A 194 10.37 7.09 6.50
C SER A 194 9.41 8.04 5.79
N VAL A 195 8.12 7.73 5.79
CA VAL A 195 7.03 8.52 5.19
C VAL A 195 5.89 8.66 6.21
N PRO A 196 5.11 9.74 6.17
CA PRO A 196 3.97 9.90 7.06
C PRO A 196 2.88 8.87 6.76
N LEU A 197 2.21 8.40 7.82
CA LEU A 197 0.90 7.77 7.70
C LEU A 197 -0.14 8.87 7.85
N THR A 198 -1.03 9.01 6.88
CA THR A 198 -2.10 10.02 6.90
C THR A 198 -3.44 9.34 6.98
N VAL A 199 -4.34 9.87 7.81
CA VAL A 199 -5.67 9.30 8.07
C VAL A 199 -6.75 10.28 7.67
N SER A 200 -7.65 9.85 6.78
CA SER A 200 -8.89 10.55 6.47
C SER A 200 -9.98 10.10 7.42
N THR A 201 -10.87 10.99 7.81
CA THR A 201 -12.00 10.68 8.70
C THR A 201 -13.28 11.28 8.16
N GLY A 202 -14.35 10.50 8.18
CA GLY A 202 -15.71 10.94 7.83
C GLY A 202 -16.70 10.62 8.96
N PHE A 203 -17.84 11.33 8.99
CA PHE A 203 -18.97 11.09 9.88
C PHE A 203 -20.26 11.04 9.08
N GLY A 204 -21.13 10.12 9.41
CA GLY A 204 -22.45 9.95 8.79
C GLY A 204 -23.37 9.16 9.70
N ASN A 205 -24.66 9.07 9.37
CA ASN A 205 -25.61 8.26 10.08
C ASN A 205 -25.45 6.76 9.77
N ASN A 206 -24.76 6.46 8.71
CA ASN A 206 -24.42 5.10 8.27
C ASN A 206 -23.07 5.12 7.54
N TRP A 207 -22.52 3.95 7.22
CA TRP A 207 -21.22 3.81 6.57
C TRP A 207 -21.15 4.51 5.20
N TYR A 208 -22.21 4.43 4.41
CA TYR A 208 -22.25 5.04 3.07
C TYR A 208 -22.12 6.57 3.12
N GLU A 209 -22.72 7.21 4.15
CA GLU A 209 -22.60 8.66 4.34
C GLU A 209 -21.23 9.08 4.91
N ALA A 210 -20.58 8.19 5.66
CA ALA A 210 -19.31 8.47 6.31
C ALA A 210 -18.10 8.21 5.39
N HIS A 211 -18.29 7.50 4.28
CA HIS A 211 -17.25 7.07 3.32
C HIS A 211 -17.23 8.01 2.08
#